data_9927b98ebfbb52fc27f62fb1586cfbe0
#
_entry.id   9927b98ebfbb52fc27f62fb1586cfbe0
#
_cell.length_a   1.000
_cell.length_b   1.000
_cell.length_c   1.000
_cell.angle_alpha   90.00
_cell.angle_beta   90.00
_cell.angle_gamma   90.00
#
_symmetry.space_group_name_H-M   'P 1'
#
loop_
_entity.id
_entity.type
_entity.pdbx_description
1 polymer ?
#
loop_
_entity_poly.entity_id
_entity_poly.type
_entity_poly.pdbx_seq_one_letter_code
_entity_poly.pdbx_strand_id
1 'polypeptide(L)'
;MLLTSENAIRVEGLTRTYGRVHALAGVDVSFGRGTFTAVMGPSGSGKSTLLQTAAGLDRPTAGRVWLGDTELSRLNETKLTVLRRSRIGFVFQAFNLIGALTVEENILLPLRLAGAAPDRQWLAQVIDRVGLGDRLTHRPAQLSGGQQQRVAIARALATRPDVIFCDEPTGALDTQTAAEVLGLLRAVVDDHGQTVVMVTHDPVAASYADRVLVLADGRIVTDLPQIGADRIAEQLAALGRGRRPVGPRS
;
A
#
# COMPACT_ATOMS: atom_id res chain seq x y z
N MET A 1 -15.53 -26.26 6.06
CA MET A 1 -15.05 -24.94 6.55
C MET A 1 -13.63 -24.77 5.99
N LEU A 2 -13.48 -24.07 4.88
CA LEU A 2 -12.16 -23.79 4.31
C LEU A 2 -11.45 -22.84 5.28
N LEU A 3 -10.31 -23.27 5.83
CA LEU A 3 -9.42 -22.41 6.60
C LEU A 3 -8.93 -21.29 5.65
N THR A 4 -9.53 -20.11 5.74
CA THR A 4 -9.00 -18.93 5.03
C THR A 4 -7.60 -18.66 5.57
N SER A 5 -6.63 -18.45 4.69
CA SER A 5 -5.26 -18.08 5.06
C SER A 5 -5.30 -16.89 6.01
N GLU A 6 -4.62 -16.99 7.18
CA GLU A 6 -4.49 -15.88 8.15
C GLU A 6 -3.79 -14.67 7.53
N ASN A 7 -3.05 -14.87 6.45
CA ASN A 7 -2.32 -13.81 5.76
C ASN A 7 -3.09 -13.33 4.52
N ALA A 8 -3.19 -12.03 4.34
CA ALA A 8 -3.68 -11.43 3.10
C ALA A 8 -2.62 -11.56 2.00
N ILE A 9 -1.35 -11.27 2.35
CA ILE A 9 -0.20 -11.43 1.43
C ILE A 9 0.88 -12.27 2.14
N ARG A 10 1.49 -13.20 1.40
CA ARG A 10 2.66 -13.94 1.82
C ARG A 10 3.72 -13.91 0.73
N VAL A 11 4.95 -13.64 1.12
CA VAL A 11 6.11 -13.48 0.24
C VAL A 11 7.20 -14.41 0.75
N GLU A 12 7.79 -15.22 -0.12
CA GLU A 12 8.83 -16.20 0.21
C GLU A 12 10.01 -16.09 -0.74
N GLY A 13 11.21 -15.87 -0.17
CA GLY A 13 12.47 -15.81 -0.87
C GLY A 13 12.49 -14.79 -2.02
N LEU A 14 11.75 -13.68 -1.89
CA LEU A 14 11.52 -12.75 -2.98
C LEU A 14 12.81 -12.02 -3.38
N THR A 15 13.21 -12.19 -4.64
CA THR A 15 14.30 -11.42 -5.23
C THR A 15 13.81 -10.63 -6.43
N ARG A 16 14.36 -9.42 -6.59
CA ARG A 16 14.13 -8.60 -7.78
C ARG A 16 15.41 -7.90 -8.20
N THR A 17 15.81 -8.13 -9.43
CA THR A 17 17.04 -7.56 -10.02
C THR A 17 16.70 -6.78 -11.30
N TYR A 18 17.21 -5.57 -11.42
CA TYR A 18 17.13 -4.73 -12.60
C TYR A 18 18.56 -4.52 -13.14
N GLY A 19 18.91 -5.25 -14.19
CA GLY A 19 20.27 -5.26 -14.69
C GLY A 19 21.27 -5.73 -13.63
N ARG A 20 22.13 -4.81 -13.12
CA ARG A 20 23.10 -5.10 -12.06
C ARG A 20 22.62 -4.73 -10.64
N VAL A 21 21.43 -4.14 -10.51
CA VAL A 21 20.91 -3.68 -9.22
C VAL A 21 20.01 -4.74 -8.62
N HIS A 22 20.37 -5.25 -7.45
CA HIS A 22 19.53 -6.14 -6.64
C HIS A 22 18.60 -5.30 -5.77
N ALA A 23 17.38 -5.03 -6.24
CA ALA A 23 16.42 -4.23 -5.49
C ALA A 23 15.81 -5.01 -4.32
N LEU A 24 15.62 -6.34 -4.47
CA LEU A 24 15.23 -7.25 -3.39
C LEU A 24 16.18 -8.45 -3.39
N ALA A 25 16.58 -8.90 -2.19
CA ALA A 25 17.65 -9.88 -1.98
C ALA A 25 17.24 -11.03 -1.05
N GLY A 26 16.12 -11.70 -1.37
CA GLY A 26 15.58 -12.82 -0.59
C GLY A 26 14.72 -12.33 0.58
N VAL A 27 13.60 -11.65 0.28
CA VAL A 27 12.66 -11.17 1.29
C VAL A 27 11.63 -12.25 1.60
N ASP A 28 11.50 -12.54 2.89
CA ASP A 28 10.45 -13.38 3.47
C ASP A 28 9.59 -12.52 4.38
N VAL A 29 8.29 -12.40 4.09
CA VAL A 29 7.36 -11.59 4.88
C VAL A 29 5.92 -12.04 4.67
N SER A 30 5.10 -11.91 5.72
CA SER A 30 3.64 -12.03 5.63
C SER A 30 2.96 -10.79 6.18
N PHE A 31 1.83 -10.43 5.57
CA PHE A 31 0.94 -9.35 5.98
C PHE A 31 -0.39 -9.98 6.41
N GLY A 32 -0.70 -9.86 7.70
CA GLY A 32 -1.91 -10.44 8.30
C GLY A 32 -3.18 -9.79 7.76
N ARG A 33 -4.28 -10.55 7.71
CA ARG A 33 -5.59 -9.98 7.38
C ARG A 33 -6.06 -9.01 8.45
N GLY A 34 -6.69 -7.92 8.04
CA GLY A 34 -7.22 -6.92 8.95
C GLY A 34 -6.16 -6.17 9.75
N THR A 35 -4.93 -6.11 9.26
CA THR A 35 -3.84 -5.37 9.92
C THR A 35 -3.33 -4.24 9.06
N PHE A 36 -2.76 -3.23 9.71
CA PHE A 36 -2.04 -2.15 9.08
C PHE A 36 -0.52 -2.36 9.25
N THR A 37 0.20 -2.62 8.18
CA THR A 37 1.66 -2.74 8.22
C THR A 37 2.32 -1.59 7.46
N ALA A 38 3.28 -0.92 8.08
CA ALA A 38 4.15 0.07 7.44
C ALA A 38 5.48 -0.58 7.04
N VAL A 39 5.97 -0.25 5.83
CA VAL A 39 7.29 -0.64 5.33
C VAL A 39 8.14 0.62 5.19
N MET A 40 9.19 0.72 5.99
CA MET A 40 10.09 1.86 6.03
C MET A 40 11.50 1.50 5.54
N GLY A 41 12.35 2.49 5.41
CA GLY A 41 13.76 2.32 5.07
C GLY A 41 14.29 3.48 4.21
N PRO A 42 15.61 3.58 4.02
CA PRO A 42 16.22 4.65 3.25
C PRO A 42 15.77 4.64 1.77
N SER A 43 16.01 5.75 1.08
CA SER A 43 15.79 5.80 -0.38
C SER A 43 16.61 4.70 -1.08
N GLY A 44 16.03 4.06 -2.08
CA GLY A 44 16.68 2.98 -2.81
C GLY A 44 16.77 1.62 -2.08
N SER A 45 16.17 1.46 -0.88
CA SER A 45 16.21 0.19 -0.14
C SER A 45 15.36 -0.93 -0.74
N GLY A 46 14.50 -0.63 -1.72
CA GLY A 46 13.62 -1.61 -2.37
C GLY A 46 12.15 -1.58 -1.94
N LYS A 47 11.71 -0.58 -1.15
CA LYS A 47 10.33 -0.50 -0.61
C LYS A 47 9.25 -0.54 -1.69
N SER A 48 9.30 0.39 -2.65
CA SER A 48 8.32 0.43 -3.75
C SER A 48 8.42 -0.84 -4.63
N THR A 49 9.63 -1.41 -4.79
CA THR A 49 9.79 -2.69 -5.49
C THR A 49 9.12 -3.83 -4.73
N LEU A 50 9.26 -3.90 -3.39
CA LEU A 50 8.56 -4.88 -2.58
C LEU A 50 7.05 -4.75 -2.72
N LEU A 51 6.52 -3.51 -2.59
CA LEU A 51 5.10 -3.23 -2.75
C LEU A 51 4.59 -3.63 -4.14
N GLN A 52 5.27 -3.20 -5.20
CA GLN A 52 4.88 -3.50 -6.59
C GLN A 52 4.92 -5.00 -6.89
N THR A 53 5.94 -5.71 -6.39
CA THR A 53 6.06 -7.15 -6.61
C THR A 53 5.03 -7.93 -5.78
N ALA A 54 4.81 -7.53 -4.51
CA ALA A 54 3.76 -8.12 -3.66
C ALA A 54 2.35 -7.90 -4.21
N ALA A 55 2.13 -6.80 -4.92
CA ALA A 55 0.87 -6.48 -5.59
C ALA A 55 0.74 -7.10 -7.00
N GLY A 56 1.74 -7.82 -7.47
CA GLY A 56 1.76 -8.40 -8.82
C GLY A 56 1.81 -7.34 -9.94
N LEU A 57 2.26 -6.12 -9.65
CA LEU A 57 2.51 -5.08 -10.67
C LEU A 57 3.87 -5.28 -11.34
N ASP A 58 4.81 -5.89 -10.63
CA ASP A 58 6.11 -6.27 -11.16
C ASP A 58 6.36 -7.76 -10.89
N ARG A 59 7.12 -8.42 -11.77
CA ARG A 59 7.42 -9.85 -11.64
C ARG A 59 8.69 -10.06 -10.83
N PRO A 60 8.70 -10.98 -9.86
CA PRO A 60 9.93 -11.35 -9.17
C PRO A 60 10.94 -11.98 -10.14
N THR A 61 12.24 -11.79 -9.86
CA THR A 61 13.30 -12.55 -10.51
C THR A 61 13.34 -13.99 -9.99
N ALA A 62 13.11 -14.16 -8.68
CA ALA A 62 12.90 -15.46 -8.03
C ALA A 62 12.08 -15.27 -6.75
N GLY A 63 11.64 -16.38 -6.16
CA GLY A 63 10.75 -16.39 -5.01
C GLY A 63 9.28 -16.43 -5.42
N ARG A 64 8.40 -16.37 -4.43
CA ARG A 64 6.95 -16.55 -4.61
C ARG A 64 6.15 -15.52 -3.83
N VAL A 65 4.98 -15.15 -4.39
CA VAL A 65 4.03 -14.24 -3.77
C VAL A 65 2.63 -14.87 -3.82
N TRP A 66 1.92 -14.82 -2.71
CA TRP A 66 0.53 -15.27 -2.59
C TRP A 66 -0.38 -14.13 -2.14
N LEU A 67 -1.57 -14.09 -2.69
CA LEU A 67 -2.71 -13.31 -2.20
C LEU A 67 -3.73 -14.31 -1.63
N GLY A 68 -3.82 -14.41 -0.31
CA GLY A 68 -4.50 -15.53 0.34
C GLY A 68 -3.91 -16.85 -0.14
N ASP A 69 -4.75 -17.72 -0.72
CA ASP A 69 -4.34 -19.04 -1.24
C ASP A 69 -3.95 -19.02 -2.73
N THR A 70 -3.95 -17.85 -3.38
CA THR A 70 -3.64 -17.71 -4.81
C THR A 70 -2.18 -17.30 -5.00
N GLU A 71 -1.37 -18.16 -5.62
CA GLU A 71 0.01 -17.85 -5.97
C GLU A 71 0.08 -16.91 -7.19
N LEU A 72 0.44 -15.65 -6.96
CA LEU A 72 0.51 -14.61 -8.00
C LEU A 72 1.66 -14.86 -8.97
N SER A 73 2.81 -15.36 -8.48
CA SER A 73 4.03 -15.56 -9.27
C SER A 73 3.84 -16.51 -10.45
N ARG A 74 2.85 -17.41 -10.39
CA ARG A 74 2.51 -18.38 -11.46
C ARG A 74 1.49 -17.87 -12.46
N LEU A 75 0.85 -16.75 -12.18
CA LEU A 75 -0.21 -16.24 -13.05
C LEU A 75 0.39 -15.52 -14.27
N ASN A 76 -0.26 -15.65 -15.41
CA ASN A 76 0.02 -14.82 -16.57
C ASN A 76 -0.57 -13.41 -16.36
N GLU A 77 -0.16 -12.45 -17.19
CA GLU A 77 -0.55 -11.04 -17.04
C GLU A 77 -2.07 -10.83 -17.12
N THR A 78 -2.77 -11.57 -17.97
CA THR A 78 -4.23 -11.49 -18.07
C THR A 78 -4.90 -11.85 -16.75
N LYS A 79 -4.50 -12.98 -16.13
CA LYS A 79 -5.03 -13.43 -14.83
C LYS A 79 -4.64 -12.47 -13.71
N LEU A 80 -3.39 -11.96 -13.70
CA LEU A 80 -2.96 -10.95 -12.73
C LEU A 80 -3.79 -9.66 -12.85
N THR A 81 -4.07 -9.20 -14.07
CA THR A 81 -4.88 -8.01 -14.31
C THR A 81 -6.31 -8.18 -13.78
N VAL A 82 -6.94 -9.34 -14.04
CA VAL A 82 -8.28 -9.64 -13.50
C VAL A 82 -8.27 -9.67 -11.98
N LEU A 83 -7.26 -10.31 -11.38
CA LEU A 83 -7.14 -10.42 -9.92
C LEU A 83 -6.89 -9.05 -9.27
N ARG A 84 -5.93 -8.26 -9.79
CA ARG A 84 -5.66 -6.90 -9.27
C ARG A 84 -6.90 -6.03 -9.26
N ARG A 85 -7.69 -6.07 -10.33
CA ARG A 85 -8.89 -5.28 -10.53
C ARG A 85 -9.96 -5.51 -9.45
N SER A 86 -10.04 -6.72 -8.90
CA SER A 86 -11.08 -7.13 -7.96
C SER A 86 -10.60 -7.30 -6.52
N ARG A 87 -9.32 -7.65 -6.31
CA ARG A 87 -8.82 -8.08 -5.00
C ARG A 87 -7.72 -7.19 -4.41
N ILE A 88 -7.20 -6.21 -5.17
CA ILE A 88 -6.12 -5.33 -4.74
C ILE A 88 -6.52 -3.87 -4.95
N GLY A 89 -6.44 -3.07 -3.89
CA GLY A 89 -6.57 -1.62 -3.95
C GLY A 89 -5.20 -0.95 -4.02
N PHE A 90 -5.12 0.23 -4.67
CA PHE A 90 -3.90 1.03 -4.71
C PHE A 90 -4.18 2.49 -4.36
N VAL A 91 -3.31 3.04 -3.50
CA VAL A 91 -3.25 4.47 -3.16
C VAL A 91 -1.82 4.94 -3.40
N PHE A 92 -1.64 5.96 -4.23
CA PHE A 92 -0.33 6.50 -4.61
C PHE A 92 -0.16 7.93 -4.12
N GLN A 93 1.09 8.38 -4.01
CA GLN A 93 1.44 9.75 -3.66
C GLN A 93 0.87 10.77 -4.65
N ALA A 94 0.87 10.46 -5.94
CA ALA A 94 0.38 11.33 -7.00
C ALA A 94 -1.14 11.23 -7.25
N PHE A 95 -1.91 10.61 -6.33
CA PHE A 95 -3.36 10.36 -6.39
C PHE A 95 -3.81 9.52 -7.59
N ASN A 96 -3.24 9.69 -8.75
CA ASN A 96 -3.53 8.99 -10.02
C ASN A 96 -5.03 8.99 -10.38
N LEU A 97 -5.70 10.14 -10.21
CA LEU A 97 -7.08 10.34 -10.62
C LEU A 97 -7.13 10.70 -12.11
N ILE A 98 -8.17 10.23 -12.78
CA ILE A 98 -8.42 10.61 -14.18
C ILE A 98 -9.11 11.98 -14.16
N GLY A 99 -8.41 13.03 -14.62
CA GLY A 99 -8.87 14.41 -14.54
C GLY A 99 -10.15 14.70 -15.33
N ALA A 100 -10.44 13.93 -16.39
CA ALA A 100 -11.65 14.05 -17.18
C ALA A 100 -12.91 13.46 -16.50
N LEU A 101 -12.73 12.59 -15.50
CA LEU A 101 -13.80 11.95 -14.76
C LEU A 101 -14.16 12.74 -13.51
N THR A 102 -15.43 12.63 -13.08
CA THR A 102 -15.89 13.13 -11.79
C THR A 102 -15.33 12.30 -10.63
N VAL A 103 -15.55 12.75 -9.40
CA VAL A 103 -15.23 12.01 -8.17
C VAL A 103 -15.91 10.64 -8.18
N GLU A 104 -17.23 10.61 -8.42
CA GLU A 104 -18.00 9.37 -8.47
C GLU A 104 -17.47 8.43 -9.56
N GLU A 105 -17.19 8.95 -10.74
CA GLU A 105 -16.66 8.15 -11.84
C GLU A 105 -15.27 7.58 -11.56
N ASN A 106 -14.39 8.35 -10.88
CA ASN A 106 -13.09 7.87 -10.43
C ASN A 106 -13.24 6.74 -9.39
N ILE A 107 -14.15 6.88 -8.42
CA ILE A 107 -14.42 5.86 -7.40
C ILE A 107 -14.96 4.57 -8.07
N LEU A 108 -15.88 4.69 -9.02
CA LEU A 108 -16.50 3.55 -9.69
C LEU A 108 -15.64 2.91 -10.78
N LEU A 109 -14.53 3.55 -11.17
CA LEU A 109 -13.70 3.10 -12.29
C LEU A 109 -13.24 1.65 -12.19
N PRO A 110 -12.72 1.14 -11.04
CA PRO A 110 -12.31 -0.26 -10.93
C PRO A 110 -13.48 -1.24 -11.17
N LEU A 111 -14.66 -0.93 -10.69
CA LEU A 111 -15.86 -1.74 -10.88
C LEU A 111 -16.29 -1.75 -12.35
N ARG A 112 -16.30 -0.60 -13.01
CA ARG A 112 -16.59 -0.48 -14.46
C ARG A 112 -15.61 -1.31 -15.29
N LEU A 113 -14.31 -1.23 -14.99
CA LEU A 113 -13.27 -2.01 -15.66
C LEU A 113 -13.40 -3.52 -15.38
N ALA A 114 -13.93 -3.89 -14.22
CA ALA A 114 -14.20 -5.29 -13.87
C ALA A 114 -15.51 -5.83 -14.47
N GLY A 115 -16.36 -4.97 -15.05
CA GLY A 115 -17.72 -5.35 -15.46
C GLY A 115 -18.61 -5.75 -14.28
N ALA A 116 -18.30 -5.26 -13.07
CA ALA A 116 -18.96 -5.61 -11.83
C ALA A 116 -20.02 -4.55 -11.47
N ALA A 117 -21.17 -5.01 -10.98
CA ALA A 117 -22.17 -4.10 -10.43
C ALA A 117 -21.69 -3.51 -9.08
N PRO A 118 -21.91 -2.21 -8.83
CA PRO A 118 -21.56 -1.60 -7.57
C PRO A 118 -22.45 -2.10 -6.42
N ASP A 119 -21.87 -2.47 -5.30
CA ASP A 119 -22.58 -2.62 -4.04
C ASP A 119 -22.90 -1.21 -3.51
N ARG A 120 -24.15 -0.78 -3.69
CA ARG A 120 -24.60 0.58 -3.34
C ARG A 120 -24.49 0.88 -1.85
N GLN A 121 -24.76 -0.10 -0.99
CA GLN A 121 -24.69 0.08 0.45
C GLN A 121 -23.25 0.29 0.90
N TRP A 122 -22.34 -0.54 0.40
CA TRP A 122 -20.91 -0.40 0.66
C TRP A 122 -20.34 0.93 0.15
N LEU A 123 -20.67 1.30 -1.08
CA LEU A 123 -20.19 2.56 -1.64
C LEU A 123 -20.70 3.78 -0.87
N ALA A 124 -21.95 3.77 -0.42
CA ALA A 124 -22.48 4.83 0.43
C ALA A 124 -21.67 4.95 1.74
N GLN A 125 -21.34 3.82 2.41
CA GLN A 125 -20.50 3.82 3.60
C GLN A 125 -19.10 4.36 3.32
N VAL A 126 -18.47 3.94 2.20
CA VAL A 126 -17.14 4.44 1.80
C VAL A 126 -17.17 5.94 1.54
N ILE A 127 -18.15 6.44 0.78
CA ILE A 127 -18.30 7.86 0.43
C ILE A 127 -18.53 8.71 1.68
N ASP A 128 -19.38 8.26 2.59
CA ASP A 128 -19.62 8.91 3.87
C ASP A 128 -18.33 8.98 4.71
N ARG A 129 -17.63 7.85 4.83
CA ARG A 129 -16.38 7.75 5.58
C ARG A 129 -15.28 8.69 5.07
N VAL A 130 -15.14 8.84 3.76
CA VAL A 130 -14.15 9.77 3.17
C VAL A 130 -14.64 11.22 3.16
N GLY A 131 -15.90 11.48 3.50
CA GLY A 131 -16.47 12.83 3.59
C GLY A 131 -16.55 13.53 2.24
N LEU A 132 -16.96 12.83 1.18
CA LEU A 132 -17.03 13.35 -0.20
C LEU A 132 -18.45 13.39 -0.79
N GLY A 133 -19.48 13.21 0.03
CA GLY A 133 -20.87 13.14 -0.45
C GLY A 133 -21.34 14.35 -1.26
N ASP A 134 -20.90 15.55 -0.88
CA ASP A 134 -21.21 16.81 -1.54
C ASP A 134 -20.28 17.14 -2.73
N ARG A 135 -19.31 16.28 -3.05
CA ARG A 135 -18.28 16.48 -4.07
C ARG A 135 -18.34 15.49 -5.23
N LEU A 136 -19.30 14.56 -5.24
CA LEU A 136 -19.37 13.45 -6.21
C LEU A 136 -19.35 13.89 -7.67
N THR A 137 -19.94 15.06 -7.98
CA THR A 137 -19.99 15.63 -9.33
C THR A 137 -18.77 16.49 -9.69
N HIS A 138 -17.89 16.79 -8.71
CA HIS A 138 -16.68 17.58 -8.96
C HIS A 138 -15.64 16.77 -9.74
N ARG A 139 -14.75 17.48 -10.42
CA ARG A 139 -13.56 16.88 -11.08
C ARG A 139 -12.32 17.08 -10.22
N PRO A 140 -11.25 16.27 -10.38
CA PRO A 140 -10.02 16.37 -9.60
C PRO A 140 -9.44 17.79 -9.50
N ALA A 141 -9.47 18.57 -10.58
CA ALA A 141 -8.97 19.94 -10.58
C ALA A 141 -9.75 20.93 -9.66
N GLN A 142 -10.93 20.54 -9.18
CA GLN A 142 -11.75 21.33 -8.26
C GLN A 142 -11.58 20.92 -6.80
N LEU A 143 -10.66 19.99 -6.51
CA LEU A 143 -10.43 19.41 -5.20
C LEU A 143 -9.08 19.80 -4.64
N SER A 144 -8.98 19.96 -3.31
CA SER A 144 -7.68 20.03 -2.63
C SER A 144 -6.91 18.71 -2.74
N GLY A 145 -5.60 18.72 -2.48
CA GLY A 145 -4.78 17.50 -2.47
C GLY A 145 -5.31 16.43 -1.52
N GLY A 146 -5.73 16.80 -0.32
CA GLY A 146 -6.33 15.88 0.65
C GLY A 146 -7.66 15.29 0.16
N GLN A 147 -8.51 16.09 -0.48
CA GLN A 147 -9.75 15.60 -1.09
C GLN A 147 -9.45 14.62 -2.23
N GLN A 148 -8.45 14.92 -3.09
CA GLN A 148 -8.03 14.00 -4.14
C GLN A 148 -7.50 12.68 -3.57
N GLN A 149 -6.74 12.71 -2.47
CA GLN A 149 -6.28 11.50 -1.80
C GLN A 149 -7.42 10.70 -1.20
N ARG A 150 -8.43 11.35 -0.61
CA ARG A 150 -9.64 10.68 -0.13
C ARG A 150 -10.43 10.02 -1.27
N VAL A 151 -10.47 10.62 -2.47
CA VAL A 151 -11.03 9.99 -3.68
C VAL A 151 -10.22 8.74 -4.06
N ALA A 152 -8.88 8.81 -4.02
CA ALA A 152 -8.02 7.66 -4.32
C ALA A 152 -8.23 6.51 -3.33
N ILE A 153 -8.42 6.81 -2.03
CA ILE A 153 -8.76 5.80 -1.01
C ILE A 153 -10.14 5.20 -1.26
N ALA A 154 -11.16 6.03 -1.53
CA ALA A 154 -12.49 5.54 -1.86
C ALA A 154 -12.49 4.64 -3.10
N ARG A 155 -11.75 5.01 -4.14
CA ARG A 155 -11.54 4.19 -5.34
C ARG A 155 -10.89 2.85 -5.00
N ALA A 156 -9.87 2.84 -4.14
CA ALA A 156 -9.20 1.62 -3.71
C ALA A 156 -10.14 0.68 -2.94
N LEU A 157 -11.07 1.23 -2.15
CA LEU A 157 -12.04 0.48 -1.34
C LEU A 157 -13.26 0.00 -2.14
N ALA A 158 -13.56 0.60 -3.29
CA ALA A 158 -14.81 0.39 -4.04
C ALA A 158 -15.07 -1.09 -4.39
N THR A 159 -14.01 -1.87 -4.62
CA THR A 159 -14.09 -3.30 -4.98
C THR A 159 -14.08 -4.24 -3.77
N ARG A 160 -14.04 -3.75 -2.53
CA ARG A 160 -13.80 -4.56 -1.32
C ARG A 160 -12.56 -5.45 -1.45
N PRO A 161 -11.38 -4.87 -1.67
CA PRO A 161 -10.18 -5.65 -1.94
C PRO A 161 -9.73 -6.44 -0.70
N ASP A 162 -8.97 -7.51 -0.90
CA ASP A 162 -8.33 -8.26 0.19
C ASP A 162 -7.22 -7.46 0.88
N VAL A 163 -6.58 -6.56 0.12
CA VAL A 163 -5.47 -5.70 0.59
C VAL A 163 -5.44 -4.38 -0.17
N ILE A 164 -5.10 -3.31 0.53
CA ILE A 164 -4.79 -2.00 -0.05
C ILE A 164 -3.29 -1.74 0.11
N PHE A 165 -2.61 -1.50 -1.00
CA PHE A 165 -1.24 -1.05 -1.04
C PHE A 165 -1.18 0.47 -1.17
N CYS A 166 -0.44 1.12 -0.26
CA CYS A 166 -0.24 2.57 -0.24
C CYS A 166 1.24 2.88 -0.47
N ASP A 167 1.57 3.61 -1.54
CA ASP A 167 2.93 4.06 -1.81
C ASP A 167 3.02 5.56 -1.51
N GLU A 168 3.63 5.91 -0.37
CA GLU A 168 3.78 7.28 0.15
C GLU A 168 2.45 8.08 0.15
N PRO A 169 1.35 7.59 0.74
CA PRO A 169 0.01 8.14 0.55
C PRO A 169 -0.16 9.58 1.06
N THR A 170 0.78 10.08 1.86
CA THR A 170 0.75 11.43 2.44
C THR A 170 1.90 12.33 1.97
N GLY A 171 2.78 11.83 1.08
CA GLY A 171 3.99 12.53 0.69
C GLY A 171 3.77 13.83 -0.12
N ALA A 172 2.56 14.10 -0.58
CA ALA A 172 2.19 15.34 -1.30
C ALA A 172 1.26 16.26 -0.46
N LEU A 173 1.05 15.97 0.83
CA LEU A 173 0.08 16.66 1.69
C LEU A 173 0.78 17.44 2.80
N ASP A 174 0.12 18.51 3.28
CA ASP A 174 0.51 19.17 4.50
C ASP A 174 0.27 18.28 5.73
N THR A 175 0.88 18.62 6.87
CA THR A 175 0.87 17.80 8.08
C THR A 175 -0.54 17.52 8.61
N GLN A 176 -1.43 18.52 8.60
CA GLN A 176 -2.79 18.35 9.10
C GLN A 176 -3.59 17.41 8.19
N THR A 177 -3.57 17.66 6.90
CA THR A 177 -4.23 16.84 5.89
C THR A 177 -3.67 15.40 5.87
N ALA A 178 -2.36 15.25 6.06
CA ALA A 178 -1.71 13.95 6.18
C ALA A 178 -2.26 13.16 7.38
N ALA A 179 -2.38 13.78 8.55
CA ALA A 179 -2.95 13.14 9.74
C ALA A 179 -4.40 12.68 9.52
N GLU A 180 -5.24 13.49 8.84
CA GLU A 180 -6.61 13.12 8.50
C GLU A 180 -6.66 11.89 7.56
N VAL A 181 -5.81 11.85 6.54
CA VAL A 181 -5.71 10.72 5.60
C VAL A 181 -5.21 9.45 6.29
N LEU A 182 -4.22 9.55 7.19
CA LEU A 182 -3.72 8.42 7.97
C LEU A 182 -4.78 7.92 8.95
N GLY A 183 -5.49 8.82 9.62
CA GLY A 183 -6.62 8.49 10.48
C GLY A 183 -7.73 7.76 9.71
N LEU A 184 -8.01 8.16 8.47
CA LEU A 184 -8.95 7.48 7.60
C LEU A 184 -8.48 6.05 7.26
N LEU A 185 -7.21 5.85 6.89
CA LEU A 185 -6.64 4.52 6.62
C LEU A 185 -6.68 3.64 7.87
N ARG A 186 -6.39 4.18 9.07
CA ARG A 186 -6.50 3.44 10.32
C ARG A 186 -7.94 3.00 10.59
N ALA A 187 -8.89 3.93 10.46
CA ALA A 187 -10.30 3.66 10.68
C ALA A 187 -10.87 2.58 9.73
N VAL A 188 -10.38 2.52 8.48
CA VAL A 188 -10.79 1.48 7.53
C VAL A 188 -10.31 0.09 7.98
N VAL A 189 -9.14 0.00 8.61
CA VAL A 189 -8.66 -1.25 9.21
C VAL A 189 -9.48 -1.62 10.44
N ASP A 190 -9.66 -0.68 11.37
CA ASP A 190 -10.34 -0.94 12.65
C ASP A 190 -11.83 -1.29 12.49
N ASP A 191 -12.55 -0.56 11.62
CA ASP A 191 -14.00 -0.70 11.50
C ASP A 191 -14.43 -1.74 10.48
N HIS A 192 -13.60 -2.02 9.47
CA HIS A 192 -13.94 -2.90 8.34
C HIS A 192 -13.03 -4.13 8.22
N GLY A 193 -12.02 -4.26 9.08
CA GLY A 193 -11.05 -5.36 8.99
C GLY A 193 -10.25 -5.34 7.68
N GLN A 194 -10.09 -4.16 7.08
CA GLN A 194 -9.35 -4.01 5.82
C GLN A 194 -7.85 -4.20 6.08
N THR A 195 -7.17 -4.94 5.20
CA THR A 195 -5.71 -5.05 5.27
C THR A 195 -5.06 -3.87 4.54
N VAL A 196 -4.11 -3.20 5.19
CA VAL A 196 -3.34 -2.08 4.60
C VAL A 196 -1.84 -2.36 4.69
N VAL A 197 -1.14 -2.21 3.58
CA VAL A 197 0.33 -2.22 3.51
C VAL A 197 0.80 -0.88 2.96
N MET A 198 1.47 -0.10 3.79
CA MET A 198 1.91 1.25 3.44
C MET A 198 3.42 1.33 3.36
N VAL A 199 3.95 1.85 2.26
CA VAL A 199 5.34 2.29 2.16
C VAL A 199 5.40 3.76 2.56
N THR A 200 6.31 4.10 3.45
CA THR A 200 6.57 5.50 3.84
C THR A 200 8.00 5.66 4.36
N HIS A 201 8.50 6.89 4.29
CA HIS A 201 9.75 7.30 4.95
C HIS A 201 9.48 8.15 6.21
N ASP A 202 8.22 8.51 6.47
CA ASP A 202 7.81 9.33 7.61
C ASP A 202 7.49 8.46 8.84
N PRO A 203 8.24 8.60 9.97
CA PRO A 203 7.96 7.90 11.22
C PRO A 203 6.57 8.20 11.80
N VAL A 204 6.04 9.42 11.58
CA VAL A 204 4.70 9.79 12.04
C VAL A 204 3.66 8.97 11.28
N ALA A 205 3.77 8.89 9.96
CA ALA A 205 2.86 8.04 9.17
C ALA A 205 2.96 6.57 9.58
N ALA A 206 4.17 6.06 9.81
CA ALA A 206 4.37 4.66 10.21
C ALA A 206 3.80 4.34 11.60
N SER A 207 3.69 5.31 12.51
CA SER A 207 3.15 5.11 13.86
C SER A 207 1.65 4.77 13.89
N TYR A 208 0.93 4.99 12.80
CA TYR A 208 -0.48 4.56 12.64
C TYR A 208 -0.62 3.06 12.40
N ALA A 209 0.47 2.36 12.06
CA ALA A 209 0.45 0.94 11.74
C ALA A 209 0.56 0.07 12.99
N ASP A 210 0.00 -1.15 12.92
CA ASP A 210 0.14 -2.18 13.97
C ASP A 210 1.54 -2.78 14.00
N ARG A 211 2.26 -2.70 12.85
CA ARG A 211 3.57 -3.29 12.64
C ARG A 211 4.40 -2.43 11.70
N VAL A 212 5.68 -2.28 12.01
CA VAL A 212 6.62 -1.53 11.17
C VAL A 212 7.78 -2.43 10.75
N LEU A 213 7.93 -2.62 9.45
CA LEU A 213 9.05 -3.33 8.85
C LEU A 213 10.08 -2.34 8.34
N VAL A 214 11.35 -2.58 8.62
CA VAL A 214 12.42 -1.76 8.06
C VAL A 214 13.17 -2.56 7.00
N LEU A 215 13.14 -2.03 5.78
CA LEU A 215 13.81 -2.59 4.61
C LEU A 215 15.13 -1.84 4.36
N ALA A 216 16.21 -2.59 4.21
CA ALA A 216 17.52 -2.05 3.91
C ALA A 216 18.29 -3.01 2.99
N ASP A 217 18.91 -2.49 1.92
CA ASP A 217 19.64 -3.26 0.90
C ASP A 217 18.85 -4.47 0.37
N GLY A 218 17.55 -4.26 0.11
CA GLY A 218 16.65 -5.28 -0.39
C GLY A 218 16.29 -6.39 0.59
N ARG A 219 16.55 -6.20 1.91
CA ARG A 219 16.24 -7.17 2.98
C ARG A 219 15.46 -6.53 4.10
N ILE A 220 14.57 -7.29 4.75
CA ILE A 220 13.97 -6.86 6.01
C ILE A 220 15.03 -7.02 7.11
N VAL A 221 15.38 -5.91 7.74
CA VAL A 221 16.42 -5.86 8.79
C VAL A 221 15.83 -5.69 10.18
N THR A 222 14.59 -5.23 10.28
CA THR A 222 13.90 -5.01 11.55
C THR A 222 12.40 -5.19 11.36
N ASP A 223 11.78 -5.77 12.38
CA ASP A 223 10.35 -6.01 12.48
C ASP A 223 9.90 -5.53 13.86
N LEU A 224 9.11 -4.48 13.89
CA LEU A 224 8.70 -3.80 15.12
C LEU A 224 7.19 -3.92 15.30
N PRO A 225 6.69 -4.18 16.51
CA PRO A 225 5.29 -4.03 16.82
C PRO A 225 4.90 -2.55 16.76
N GLN A 226 3.63 -2.23 16.99
CA GLN A 226 3.17 -0.86 17.10
C GLN A 226 3.98 -0.08 18.14
N ILE A 227 4.65 0.98 17.70
CA ILE A 227 5.45 1.89 18.55
C ILE A 227 5.27 3.34 18.09
N GLY A 228 5.53 4.29 18.99
CA GLY A 228 5.43 5.72 18.67
C GLY A 228 6.48 6.21 17.67
N ALA A 229 6.19 7.32 17.02
CA ALA A 229 7.01 7.92 15.97
C ALA A 229 8.46 8.18 16.39
N ASP A 230 8.68 8.67 17.62
CA ASP A 230 10.02 8.97 18.15
C ASP A 230 10.89 7.70 18.22
N ARG A 231 10.31 6.59 18.71
CA ARG A 231 11.02 5.29 18.77
C ARG A 231 11.31 4.74 17.38
N ILE A 232 10.38 4.91 16.42
CA ILE A 232 10.62 4.53 15.02
C ILE A 232 11.81 5.33 14.47
N ALA A 233 11.82 6.66 14.69
CA ALA A 233 12.91 7.52 14.25
C ALA A 233 14.26 7.15 14.87
N GLU A 234 14.30 6.81 16.17
CA GLU A 234 15.50 6.33 16.85
C GLU A 234 16.04 5.03 16.23
N GLN A 235 15.18 4.06 15.95
CA GLN A 235 15.55 2.80 15.32
C GLN A 235 16.12 3.00 13.91
N LEU A 236 15.49 3.85 13.09
CA LEU A 236 16.00 4.20 11.77
C LEU A 236 17.37 4.90 11.84
N ALA A 237 17.55 5.83 12.77
CA ALA A 237 18.82 6.51 13.00
C ALA A 237 19.94 5.55 13.46
N ALA A 238 19.62 4.55 14.28
CA ALA A 238 20.56 3.53 14.72
C ALA A 238 21.05 2.65 13.56
N LEU A 239 20.12 2.24 12.67
CA LEU A 239 20.44 1.49 11.45
C LEU A 239 21.30 2.29 10.48
N GLY A 240 21.07 3.60 10.36
CA GLY A 240 21.88 4.52 9.54
C GLY A 240 23.32 4.66 10.05
N ARG A 241 23.54 4.69 11.37
CA ARG A 241 24.88 4.79 11.98
C ARG A 241 25.71 3.52 11.85
N GLY A 242 25.10 2.34 11.82
CA GLY A 242 25.76 1.06 11.61
C GLY A 242 26.33 0.87 10.18
N ARG A 243 25.90 1.70 9.25
CA ARG A 243 26.35 1.71 7.84
C ARG A 243 27.39 2.80 7.64
N ARG A 244 28.66 2.55 8.06
CA ARG A 244 29.76 3.37 7.57
C ARG A 244 29.87 3.20 6.05
N PRO A 245 29.96 4.29 5.27
CA PRO A 245 30.24 4.18 3.84
C PRO A 245 31.61 3.49 3.70
N VAL A 246 31.61 2.35 3.00
CA VAL A 246 32.86 1.78 2.49
C VAL A 246 33.36 2.79 1.45
N GLY A 247 34.33 3.63 1.83
CA GLY A 247 34.98 4.57 0.92
C GLY A 247 35.50 3.84 -0.30
N PRO A 248 35.65 4.53 -1.44
CA PRO A 248 36.19 3.92 -2.65
C PRO A 248 37.58 3.37 -2.34
N ARG A 249 37.79 2.09 -2.58
CA ARG A 249 39.14 1.52 -2.61
C ARG A 249 39.83 2.10 -3.83
N SER A 250 40.83 2.93 -3.56
CA SER A 250 41.80 3.44 -4.53
C SER A 250 42.53 2.32 -5.26
#